data_42d2e7655c744c347633a9827bebadbc
#
_entry.id   42d2e7655c744c347633a9827bebadbc
#
_cell.length_a   1.000
_cell.length_b   1.000
_cell.length_c   1.000
_cell.angle_alpha   90.00
_cell.angle_beta   90.00
_cell.angle_gamma   90.00
#
_symmetry.space_group_name_H-M   'P 1'
#
loop_
_entity.id
_entity.type
_entity.pdbx_description
1 polymer ?
#
loop_
_entity_poly.entity_id
_entity_poly.type
_entity_poly.pdbx_seq_one_letter_code
_entity_poly.pdbx_strand_id
1 'polypeptide(L)'
;MRTVQRLCVLVVSLLLLSSTGSRAQLPANELEGTWKMVSQKLVYPDSVVDRSGEWGANYKILNSTHFAWGRETKDGETVLAGGGRYEYYPERNVYIEHIQYHSDPAMSGATLRFTARVEGDTWYHIGKVGNFKLREVWKRVDPEKVRAQLRGDTVSTDSRTPE
;
A
#
# COMPACT_ATOMS: atom_id res chain seq x y z
N MET A 1 -40.76 -14.19 -72.08
CA MET A 1 -39.54 -14.76 -71.37
C MET A 1 -39.12 -13.75 -70.34
N ARG A 2 -39.34 -14.11 -69.04
CA ARG A 2 -39.12 -13.22 -67.89
C ARG A 2 -37.79 -13.58 -67.26
N THR A 3 -36.80 -12.65 -67.38
CA THR A 3 -35.49 -12.78 -66.76
C THR A 3 -35.60 -12.33 -65.29
N VAL A 4 -35.49 -13.27 -64.36
CA VAL A 4 -35.50 -12.97 -62.92
C VAL A 4 -34.05 -12.59 -62.52
N GLN A 5 -33.85 -11.32 -62.23
CA GLN A 5 -32.61 -10.77 -61.76
C GLN A 5 -32.53 -10.98 -60.25
N ARG A 6 -31.69 -11.93 -59.80
CA ARG A 6 -31.43 -12.17 -58.39
C ARG A 6 -30.45 -11.14 -57.86
N LEU A 7 -30.96 -10.22 -57.05
CA LEU A 7 -30.16 -9.26 -56.32
C LEU A 7 -29.52 -9.94 -55.10
N CYS A 8 -28.22 -10.24 -55.18
CA CYS A 8 -27.45 -10.70 -54.01
C CYS A 8 -27.13 -9.49 -53.13
N VAL A 9 -27.86 -9.38 -52.01
CA VAL A 9 -27.52 -8.44 -50.95
C VAL A 9 -26.39 -9.04 -50.14
N LEU A 10 -25.16 -8.56 -50.34
CA LEU A 10 -24.00 -8.85 -49.50
C LEU A 10 -24.15 -8.03 -48.22
N VAL A 11 -24.62 -8.68 -47.16
CA VAL A 11 -24.54 -8.11 -45.79
C VAL A 11 -23.12 -8.28 -45.31
N VAL A 12 -22.34 -7.22 -45.43
CA VAL A 12 -21.02 -7.13 -44.81
C VAL A 12 -21.25 -6.83 -43.33
N SER A 13 -21.28 -7.86 -42.52
CA SER A 13 -21.25 -7.72 -41.06
C SER A 13 -19.87 -7.26 -40.62
N LEU A 14 -19.74 -5.94 -40.45
CA LEU A 14 -18.54 -5.33 -39.88
C LEU A 14 -18.48 -5.69 -38.38
N LEU A 15 -17.84 -6.81 -38.05
CA LEU A 15 -17.46 -7.18 -36.70
C LEU A 15 -16.43 -6.17 -36.22
N LEU A 16 -16.90 -5.13 -35.54
CA LEU A 16 -16.07 -4.28 -34.71
C LEU A 16 -15.53 -5.14 -33.57
N LEU A 17 -14.37 -5.75 -33.75
CA LEU A 17 -13.55 -6.30 -32.69
C LEU A 17 -13.12 -5.11 -31.81
N SER A 18 -13.93 -4.79 -30.83
CA SER A 18 -13.52 -3.94 -29.71
C SER A 18 -12.45 -4.71 -28.95
N SER A 19 -11.20 -4.55 -29.37
CA SER A 19 -10.05 -4.96 -28.57
C SER A 19 -10.05 -4.09 -27.31
N THR A 20 -10.80 -4.51 -26.28
CA THR A 20 -10.58 -4.05 -24.92
C THR A 20 -9.18 -4.52 -24.56
N GLY A 21 -8.20 -3.65 -24.81
CA GLY A 21 -6.85 -3.88 -24.32
C GLY A 21 -6.91 -4.08 -22.82
N SER A 22 -7.00 -5.33 -22.39
CA SER A 22 -6.72 -5.68 -20.99
C SER A 22 -5.32 -5.16 -20.71
N ARG A 23 -5.23 -3.98 -20.09
CA ARG A 23 -3.99 -3.58 -19.45
C ARG A 23 -3.66 -4.72 -18.50
N ALA A 24 -2.61 -5.47 -18.82
CA ALA A 24 -2.10 -6.49 -17.91
C ALA A 24 -1.80 -5.74 -16.59
N GLN A 25 -2.69 -5.91 -15.63
CA GLN A 25 -2.48 -5.39 -14.29
C GLN A 25 -1.34 -6.23 -13.74
N LEU A 26 -0.20 -5.58 -13.48
CA LEU A 26 0.90 -6.24 -12.78
C LEU A 26 0.29 -6.92 -11.55
N PRO A 27 0.67 -8.16 -11.25
CA PRO A 27 0.17 -8.82 -10.06
C PRO A 27 0.46 -7.93 -8.85
N ALA A 28 -0.58 -7.65 -8.06
CA ALA A 28 -0.45 -6.87 -6.83
C ALA A 28 0.61 -7.55 -5.94
N ASN A 29 1.63 -6.80 -5.56
CA ASN A 29 2.60 -7.34 -4.62
C ASN A 29 2.01 -7.32 -3.20
N GLU A 30 2.54 -8.14 -2.32
CA GLU A 30 1.99 -8.31 -0.96
C GLU A 30 2.11 -7.05 -0.08
N LEU A 31 2.89 -6.04 -0.48
CA LEU A 31 2.96 -4.76 0.21
C LEU A 31 1.87 -3.77 -0.21
N GLU A 32 1.21 -3.98 -1.36
CA GLU A 32 0.17 -3.06 -1.81
C GLU A 32 -1.01 -3.00 -0.84
N GLY A 33 -1.52 -1.80 -0.63
CA GLY A 33 -2.64 -1.53 0.25
C GLY A 33 -2.35 -0.46 1.29
N THR A 34 -3.20 -0.41 2.30
CA THR A 34 -3.08 0.53 3.42
C THR A 34 -2.63 -0.21 4.67
N TRP A 35 -1.66 0.36 5.35
CA TRP A 35 -1.06 -0.18 6.56
C TRP A 35 -1.14 0.83 7.69
N LYS A 36 -1.52 0.36 8.88
CA LYS A 36 -1.52 1.15 10.11
C LYS A 36 -0.34 0.71 10.99
N MET A 37 0.45 1.66 11.45
CA MET A 37 1.55 1.37 12.37
C MET A 37 1.03 0.91 13.72
N VAL A 38 1.66 -0.14 14.27
CA VAL A 38 1.36 -0.66 15.60
C VAL A 38 2.58 -0.63 16.53
N SER A 39 3.80 -0.60 15.98
CA SER A 39 5.02 -0.51 16.77
C SER A 39 6.12 0.20 16.00
N GLN A 40 6.88 1.07 16.69
CA GLN A 40 8.07 1.71 16.14
C GLN A 40 9.16 1.78 17.22
N LYS A 41 10.35 1.27 16.89
CA LYS A 41 11.54 1.36 17.75
C LYS A 41 12.73 1.89 16.99
N LEU A 42 13.43 2.83 17.59
CA LEU A 42 14.70 3.35 17.11
C LEU A 42 15.81 2.70 17.96
N VAL A 43 16.64 1.89 17.31
CA VAL A 43 17.72 1.15 17.99
C VAL A 43 19.04 1.83 17.66
N TYR A 44 19.60 2.51 18.63
CA TYR A 44 20.92 3.10 18.62
C TYR A 44 21.96 2.10 19.16
N PRO A 45 23.27 2.36 19.04
CA PRO A 45 24.30 1.45 19.56
C PRO A 45 24.21 1.18 21.05
N ASP A 46 23.76 2.15 21.84
CA ASP A 46 23.75 2.17 23.31
C ASP A 46 22.33 2.30 23.91
N SER A 47 21.30 2.47 23.11
CA SER A 47 19.96 2.72 23.59
C SER A 47 18.87 2.24 22.61
N VAL A 48 17.67 2.04 23.14
CA VAL A 48 16.47 1.77 22.36
C VAL A 48 15.39 2.77 22.76
N VAL A 49 14.92 3.55 21.80
CA VAL A 49 13.78 4.45 21.98
C VAL A 49 12.54 3.78 21.42
N ASP A 50 11.58 3.49 22.27
CA ASP A 50 10.26 2.96 21.85
C ASP A 50 9.31 4.14 21.61
N ARG A 51 8.91 4.29 20.35
CA ARG A 51 7.96 5.32 19.90
C ARG A 51 6.58 4.74 19.58
N SER A 52 6.34 3.49 19.97
CA SER A 52 5.04 2.85 19.79
C SER A 52 3.99 3.64 20.59
N GLY A 53 2.93 4.06 19.91
CA GLY A 53 1.86 4.82 20.58
C GLY A 53 2.16 6.30 20.85
N GLU A 54 3.25 6.87 20.38
CA GLU A 54 3.47 8.34 20.41
C GLU A 54 2.59 9.08 19.39
N TRP A 55 2.11 8.37 18.39
CA TRP A 55 1.38 8.93 17.26
C TRP A 55 -0.14 8.74 17.42
N GLY A 56 -0.92 9.70 16.93
CA GLY A 56 -2.33 9.56 16.69
C GLY A 56 -2.59 8.68 15.46
N ALA A 57 -2.94 9.28 14.34
CA ALA A 57 -2.99 8.57 13.05
C ALA A 57 -1.57 8.30 12.54
N ASN A 58 -1.31 7.08 12.06
CA ASN A 58 -0.05 6.72 11.43
C ASN A 58 -0.27 5.63 10.40
N TYR A 59 -0.26 6.03 9.13
CA TYR A 59 -0.58 5.16 8.00
C TYR A 59 0.51 5.22 6.95
N LYS A 60 0.69 4.10 6.24
CA LYS A 60 1.46 4.00 5.00
C LYS A 60 0.57 3.36 3.94
N ILE A 61 0.55 3.95 2.76
CA ILE A 61 -0.23 3.48 1.61
C ILE A 61 0.73 3.16 0.48
N LEU A 62 0.58 1.99 -0.11
CA LEU A 62 1.35 1.56 -1.26
C LEU A 62 0.42 1.17 -2.40
N ASN A 63 0.72 1.64 -3.60
CA ASN A 63 0.21 1.10 -4.85
C ASN A 63 1.33 0.32 -5.56
N SER A 64 1.16 -0.07 -6.82
CA SER A 64 2.15 -0.85 -7.58
C SER A 64 3.52 -0.20 -7.78
N THR A 65 3.67 1.10 -7.55
CA THR A 65 4.90 1.85 -7.88
C THR A 65 5.33 2.85 -6.82
N HIS A 66 4.40 3.38 -6.04
CA HIS A 66 4.65 4.47 -5.10
C HIS A 66 4.15 4.12 -3.70
N PHE A 67 4.79 4.75 -2.74
CA PHE A 67 4.33 4.77 -1.37
C PHE A 67 4.12 6.20 -0.89
N ALA A 68 3.25 6.36 0.08
CA ALA A 68 3.09 7.56 0.88
C ALA A 68 2.87 7.14 2.34
N TRP A 69 3.41 7.89 3.25
CA TRP A 69 3.08 7.74 4.67
C TRP A 69 2.75 9.09 5.27
N GLY A 70 1.88 9.06 6.26
CA GLY A 70 1.54 10.22 7.06
C GLY A 70 1.28 9.81 8.50
N ARG A 71 1.70 10.65 9.42
CA ARG A 71 1.46 10.48 10.84
C ARG A 71 1.18 11.82 11.51
N GLU A 72 0.39 11.78 12.53
CA GLU A 72 0.00 12.94 13.32
C GLU A 72 0.44 12.73 14.78
N THR A 73 0.89 13.76 15.44
CA THR A 73 1.11 13.74 16.89
C THR A 73 -0.23 13.56 17.62
N LYS A 74 -0.20 13.04 18.85
CA LYS A 74 -1.44 12.76 19.62
C LYS A 74 -2.27 13.98 19.92
N ASP A 75 -1.61 15.14 20.06
CA ASP A 75 -2.23 16.45 20.26
C ASP A 75 -2.82 17.04 18.96
N GLY A 76 -2.52 16.44 17.79
CA GLY A 76 -2.97 16.93 16.50
C GLY A 76 -2.22 18.16 15.98
N GLU A 77 -1.19 18.62 16.68
CA GLU A 77 -0.49 19.87 16.35
C GLU A 77 0.47 19.72 15.16
N THR A 78 1.01 18.53 14.96
CA THR A 78 2.03 18.27 13.92
C THR A 78 1.68 17.08 13.05
N VAL A 79 1.70 17.30 11.75
CA VAL A 79 1.64 16.22 10.74
C VAL A 79 3.00 16.08 10.08
N LEU A 80 3.53 14.86 10.10
CA LEU A 80 4.72 14.48 9.36
C LEU A 80 4.33 13.56 8.22
N ALA A 81 4.94 13.75 7.06
CA ALA A 81 4.64 12.96 5.88
C ALA A 81 5.88 12.73 5.02
N GLY A 82 5.83 11.71 4.20
CA GLY A 82 6.83 11.42 3.20
C GLY A 82 6.31 10.42 2.18
N GLY A 83 7.02 10.32 1.07
CA GLY A 83 6.66 9.37 0.04
C GLY A 83 7.59 9.42 -1.16
N GLY A 84 7.32 8.53 -2.10
CA GLY A 84 8.13 8.39 -3.29
C GLY A 84 7.85 7.09 -4.03
N ARG A 85 8.82 6.65 -4.80
CA ARG A 85 8.77 5.35 -5.48
C ARG A 85 9.43 4.29 -4.61
N TYR A 86 9.08 3.03 -4.87
CA TYR A 86 9.70 1.91 -4.18
C TYR A 86 9.98 0.74 -5.12
N GLU A 87 10.90 -0.11 -4.69
CA GLU A 87 11.16 -1.42 -5.26
C GLU A 87 10.96 -2.48 -4.18
N TYR A 88 10.37 -3.62 -4.55
CA TYR A 88 10.18 -4.73 -3.63
C TYR A 88 10.62 -6.06 -4.27
N TYR A 89 11.42 -6.82 -3.53
CA TYR A 89 11.99 -8.11 -3.93
C TYR A 89 11.61 -9.14 -2.86
N PRO A 90 10.42 -9.77 -2.96
CA PRO A 90 9.90 -10.65 -1.93
C PRO A 90 10.81 -11.85 -1.65
N GLU A 91 11.42 -12.42 -2.68
CA GLU A 91 12.33 -13.57 -2.56
C GLU A 91 13.61 -13.27 -1.74
N ARG A 92 13.92 -12.01 -1.53
CA ARG A 92 15.07 -11.53 -0.72
C ARG A 92 14.64 -10.76 0.52
N ASN A 93 13.35 -10.60 0.75
CA ASN A 93 12.78 -9.72 1.77
C ASN A 93 13.36 -8.29 1.71
N VAL A 94 13.55 -7.76 0.51
CA VAL A 94 14.17 -6.43 0.31
C VAL A 94 13.14 -5.45 -0.19
N TYR A 95 13.08 -4.30 0.48
CA TYR A 95 12.28 -3.15 0.14
C TYR A 95 13.15 -1.91 0.11
N ILE A 96 13.08 -1.14 -0.97
CA ILE A 96 13.89 0.05 -1.20
C ILE A 96 12.95 1.23 -1.43
N GLU A 97 13.12 2.29 -0.67
CA GLU A 97 12.41 3.56 -0.82
C GLU A 97 13.29 4.59 -1.53
N HIS A 98 12.78 5.20 -2.59
CA HIS A 98 13.34 6.37 -3.24
C HIS A 98 12.49 7.57 -2.84
N ILE A 99 12.93 8.30 -1.84
CA ILE A 99 12.19 9.40 -1.22
C ILE A 99 12.10 10.58 -2.19
N GLN A 100 10.91 10.97 -2.59
CA GLN A 100 10.68 12.11 -3.48
C GLN A 100 10.26 13.36 -2.71
N TYR A 101 9.59 13.19 -1.59
CA TYR A 101 9.21 14.26 -0.67
C TYR A 101 9.19 13.77 0.77
N HIS A 102 9.50 14.65 1.73
CA HIS A 102 9.54 14.32 3.14
C HIS A 102 9.40 15.60 3.98
N SER A 103 8.76 15.52 5.18
CA SER A 103 8.63 16.65 6.11
C SER A 103 9.99 17.15 6.62
N ASP A 104 11.00 16.27 6.68
CA ASP A 104 12.40 16.67 6.88
C ASP A 104 13.05 16.81 5.48
N PRO A 105 13.42 18.03 5.07
CA PRO A 105 14.04 18.28 3.77
C PRO A 105 15.34 17.48 3.53
N ALA A 106 16.07 17.13 4.58
CA ALA A 106 17.31 16.37 4.49
C ALA A 106 17.08 14.92 3.99
N MET A 107 15.85 14.43 4.10
CA MET A 107 15.47 13.11 3.63
C MET A 107 15.01 13.08 2.17
N SER A 108 14.67 14.22 1.58
CA SER A 108 14.25 14.29 0.17
C SER A 108 15.42 13.93 -0.75
N GLY A 109 15.16 13.02 -1.71
CA GLY A 109 16.18 12.46 -2.60
C GLY A 109 16.97 11.29 -2.02
N ALA A 110 16.77 10.92 -0.76
CA ALA A 110 17.43 9.78 -0.15
C ALA A 110 16.90 8.46 -0.73
N THR A 111 17.78 7.45 -0.73
CA THR A 111 17.41 6.06 -0.98
C THR A 111 17.64 5.25 0.28
N LEU A 112 16.61 4.62 0.78
CA LEU A 112 16.63 3.81 1.99
C LEU A 112 16.36 2.35 1.66
N ARG A 113 17.13 1.45 2.27
CA ARG A 113 17.00 0.01 2.09
C ARG A 113 16.55 -0.65 3.39
N PHE A 114 15.50 -1.45 3.28
CA PHE A 114 14.88 -2.16 4.40
C PHE A 114 14.78 -3.66 4.11
N THR A 115 14.71 -4.43 5.18
CA THR A 115 14.12 -5.76 5.17
C THR A 115 12.61 -5.59 5.33
N ALA A 116 11.84 -6.19 4.42
CA ALA A 116 10.38 -6.24 4.48
C ALA A 116 9.95 -7.70 4.50
N ARG A 117 9.25 -8.12 5.53
CA ARG A 117 8.68 -9.46 5.66
C ARG A 117 7.20 -9.33 5.99
N VAL A 118 6.36 -9.93 5.17
CA VAL A 118 4.91 -9.95 5.36
C VAL A 118 4.48 -11.33 5.86
N GLU A 119 3.70 -11.37 6.92
CA GLU A 119 3.10 -12.56 7.49
C GLU A 119 1.61 -12.30 7.71
N GLY A 120 0.79 -12.79 6.79
CA GLY A 120 -0.63 -12.47 6.77
C GLY A 120 -0.84 -10.95 6.69
N ASP A 121 -1.52 -10.41 7.68
CA ASP A 121 -1.80 -8.97 7.76
C ASP A 121 -0.74 -8.17 8.56
N THR A 122 0.43 -8.74 8.77
CA THR A 122 1.53 -8.08 9.51
C THR A 122 2.73 -7.87 8.62
N TRP A 123 3.19 -6.64 8.54
CA TRP A 123 4.42 -6.26 7.84
C TRP A 123 5.48 -5.83 8.84
N TYR A 124 6.62 -6.53 8.84
CA TYR A 124 7.83 -6.17 9.57
C TYR A 124 8.76 -5.39 8.64
N HIS A 125 9.03 -4.15 9.00
CA HIS A 125 9.82 -3.19 8.24
C HIS A 125 11.03 -2.77 9.06
N ILE A 126 12.23 -3.17 8.63
CA ILE A 126 13.45 -3.02 9.42
C ILE A 126 14.58 -2.52 8.53
N GLY A 127 15.23 -1.42 8.91
CA GLY A 127 16.37 -0.88 8.14
C GLY A 127 17.19 0.13 8.92
N LYS A 128 18.29 0.56 8.31
CA LYS A 128 19.14 1.62 8.86
C LYS A 128 18.67 2.97 8.31
N VAL A 129 18.47 3.94 9.20
CA VAL A 129 18.14 5.32 8.86
C VAL A 129 19.10 6.21 9.64
N GLY A 130 20.01 6.88 8.94
CA GLY A 130 21.04 7.68 9.59
C GLY A 130 21.90 6.83 10.56
N ASN A 131 21.89 7.20 11.84
CA ASN A 131 22.69 6.57 12.90
C ASN A 131 21.94 5.52 13.72
N PHE A 132 20.65 5.22 13.41
CA PHE A 132 19.88 4.21 14.12
C PHE A 132 19.33 3.13 13.18
N LYS A 133 18.95 2.01 13.76
CA LYS A 133 18.17 0.96 13.10
C LYS A 133 16.69 1.16 13.44
N LEU A 134 15.91 1.44 12.41
CA LEU A 134 14.46 1.52 12.51
C LEU A 134 13.87 0.10 12.53
N ARG A 135 12.96 -0.14 13.45
CA ARG A 135 12.13 -1.36 13.51
C ARG A 135 10.68 -0.95 13.61
N GLU A 136 9.90 -1.31 12.61
CA GLU A 136 8.48 -1.01 12.54
C GLU A 136 7.67 -2.28 12.33
N VAL A 137 6.49 -2.30 12.93
CA VAL A 137 5.47 -3.31 12.69
C VAL A 137 4.20 -2.60 12.24
N TRP A 138 3.68 -3.05 11.12
CA TRP A 138 2.49 -2.51 10.49
C TRP A 138 1.41 -3.59 10.41
N LYS A 139 0.15 -3.19 10.53
CA LYS A 139 -1.01 -4.04 10.30
C LYS A 139 -1.76 -3.56 9.07
N ARG A 140 -2.17 -4.50 8.23
CA ARG A 140 -2.99 -4.23 7.06
C ARG A 140 -4.35 -3.68 7.49
N VAL A 141 -4.78 -2.63 6.86
CA VAL A 141 -6.13 -2.09 7.03
C VAL A 141 -7.07 -2.86 6.12
N ASP A 142 -8.10 -3.45 6.71
CA ASP A 142 -9.15 -4.14 5.97
C ASP A 142 -10.10 -3.11 5.32
N PRO A 143 -10.13 -3.01 3.98
CA PRO A 143 -10.96 -2.02 3.30
C PRO A 143 -12.46 -2.24 3.50
N GLU A 144 -12.89 -3.49 3.71
CA GLU A 144 -14.32 -3.76 3.93
C GLU A 144 -14.78 -3.26 5.31
N LYS A 145 -13.93 -3.40 6.33
CA LYS A 145 -14.21 -2.82 7.66
C LYS A 145 -14.29 -1.30 7.60
N VAL A 146 -13.40 -0.66 6.85
CA VAL A 146 -13.45 0.81 6.68
C VAL A 146 -14.72 1.21 5.95
N ARG A 147 -15.10 0.51 4.88
CA ARG A 147 -16.35 0.79 4.15
C ARG A 147 -17.59 0.58 5.01
N ALA A 148 -17.62 -0.46 5.82
CA ALA A 148 -18.72 -0.72 6.75
C ALA A 148 -18.85 0.43 7.77
N GLN A 149 -17.74 0.89 8.35
CA GLN A 149 -17.73 2.04 9.26
C GLN A 149 -18.25 3.32 8.60
N LEU A 150 -17.83 3.59 7.35
CA LEU A 150 -18.28 4.77 6.60
C LEU A 150 -19.78 4.72 6.26
N ARG A 151 -20.37 3.53 6.11
CA ARG A 151 -21.81 3.34 5.91
C ARG A 151 -22.63 3.38 7.21
N GLY A 152 -21.95 3.42 8.36
CA GLY A 152 -22.61 3.32 9.66
C GLY A 152 -23.05 1.90 10.02
N ASP A 153 -22.57 0.89 9.30
CA ASP A 153 -22.83 -0.51 9.60
C ASP A 153 -22.07 -0.85 10.89
N THR A 154 -22.79 -1.22 11.96
CA THR A 154 -22.15 -1.71 13.19
C THR A 154 -21.46 -3.03 12.89
N VAL A 155 -20.14 -3.05 12.93
CA VAL A 155 -19.37 -4.30 12.91
C VAL A 155 -19.60 -4.99 14.23
N SER A 156 -20.53 -5.97 14.26
CA SER A 156 -20.71 -6.85 15.41
C SER A 156 -19.41 -7.63 15.62
N THR A 157 -18.68 -7.29 16.68
CA THR A 157 -17.61 -8.14 17.19
C THR A 157 -18.25 -9.28 17.97
N ASP A 158 -18.77 -10.28 17.25
CA ASP A 158 -19.21 -11.53 17.88
C ASP A 158 -17.96 -12.32 18.33
N SER A 159 -17.46 -11.99 19.50
CA SER A 159 -16.50 -12.82 20.22
C SER A 159 -17.27 -13.94 20.92
N ARG A 160 -17.71 -14.95 20.18
CA ARG A 160 -18.11 -16.21 20.80
C ARG A 160 -16.87 -16.95 21.26
N THR A 161 -16.61 -16.90 22.54
CA THR A 161 -15.75 -17.85 23.21
C THR A 161 -16.50 -19.19 23.18
N PRO A 162 -15.95 -20.29 22.65
CA PRO A 162 -16.52 -21.61 22.87
C PRO A 162 -16.26 -22.02 24.32
N GLU A 163 -17.30 -22.43 25.01
CA GLU A 163 -17.22 -23.18 26.27
C GLU A 163 -16.57 -24.55 26.09
#